data_ef9332029fd4e42bf0f0150baff3702d
#
_entry.id   ef9332029fd4e42bf0f0150baff3702d
#
_cell.length_a   1.000
_cell.length_b   1.000
_cell.length_c   1.000
_cell.angle_alpha   90.00
_cell.angle_beta   90.00
_cell.angle_gamma   90.00
#
_symmetry.space_group_name_H-M   'P 1'
#
loop_
_entity.id
_entity.type
_entity.pdbx_description
1 polymer ?
#
loop_
_entity_poly.entity_id
_entity_poly.type
_entity_poly.pdbx_seq_one_letter_code
_entity_poly.pdbx_strand_id
1 'polypeptide(L)'
;AAKFIETKDNTRENSPAAEALIAELEKAANAGCEKSKEVLAKKDYLAKKSVWIFGGDGWAYDIGFGGLDHVLASGENVNVMVFDTEMYSNTGGQASKASNIGEVCQFAASGKEVGKKSLAEIAMSYGYVYVAQIALGANMANAVKVIAEAEAYNGPSLIIGYAPCELHGVKGGMNHCQDEMKKAVAAGYWNLFSFNPALKAEGKNPFTL
;
A
#
# COMPACT_ATOMS: atom_id res chain seq x y z
N ALA A 1 -10.29 17.59 -24.06
CA ALA A 1 -10.76 16.19 -24.01
C ALA A 1 -9.63 15.21 -24.34
N ALA A 2 -8.90 15.36 -25.46
CA ALA A 2 -7.85 14.41 -25.86
C ALA A 2 -6.80 14.18 -24.77
N LYS A 3 -6.19 15.25 -24.26
CA LYS A 3 -5.20 15.16 -23.16
C LYS A 3 -5.75 14.48 -21.90
N PHE A 4 -7.01 14.71 -21.56
CA PHE A 4 -7.66 14.04 -20.44
C PHE A 4 -7.75 12.52 -20.63
N ILE A 5 -8.11 12.09 -21.87
CA ILE A 5 -8.22 10.66 -22.22
C ILE A 5 -6.83 10.01 -22.21
N GLU A 6 -5.81 10.68 -22.75
CA GLU A 6 -4.42 10.19 -22.76
C GLU A 6 -3.84 10.02 -21.34
N THR A 7 -4.25 10.87 -20.41
CA THR A 7 -3.71 10.88 -19.03
C THR A 7 -4.60 10.17 -18.02
N LYS A 8 -5.70 9.55 -18.43
CA LYS A 8 -6.73 8.97 -17.53
C LYS A 8 -6.17 8.03 -16.46
N ASP A 9 -5.09 7.32 -16.76
CA ASP A 9 -4.45 6.34 -15.88
C ASP A 9 -3.22 6.91 -15.13
N ASN A 10 -2.84 8.15 -15.39
CA ASN A 10 -1.73 8.84 -14.75
C ASN A 10 -2.26 9.89 -13.76
N THR A 11 -2.21 9.57 -12.47
CA THR A 11 -2.76 10.43 -11.40
C THR A 11 -2.18 11.86 -11.43
N ARG A 12 -0.87 11.99 -11.66
CA ARG A 12 -0.17 13.28 -11.64
C ARG A 12 -0.57 14.19 -12.81
N GLU A 13 -0.80 13.61 -13.99
CA GLU A 13 -1.13 14.36 -15.20
C GLU A 13 -2.64 14.48 -15.43
N ASN A 14 -3.42 13.53 -14.90
CA ASN A 14 -4.87 13.52 -15.08
C ASN A 14 -5.55 14.69 -14.34
N SER A 15 -5.15 15.01 -13.10
CA SER A 15 -5.79 16.08 -12.33
C SER A 15 -5.77 17.44 -13.06
N PRO A 16 -4.63 17.96 -13.52
CA PRO A 16 -4.62 19.23 -14.28
C PRO A 16 -5.33 19.12 -15.64
N ALA A 17 -5.32 17.94 -16.27
CA ALA A 17 -6.06 17.73 -17.51
C ALA A 17 -7.58 17.69 -17.28
N ALA A 18 -8.04 17.14 -16.15
CA ALA A 18 -9.44 17.15 -15.73
C ALA A 18 -9.91 18.59 -15.40
N GLU A 19 -9.12 19.36 -14.67
CA GLU A 19 -9.43 20.77 -14.38
C GLU A 19 -9.57 21.59 -15.65
N ALA A 20 -8.63 21.45 -16.59
CA ALA A 20 -8.69 22.12 -17.88
C ALA A 20 -9.92 21.69 -18.69
N LEU A 21 -10.30 20.41 -18.66
CA LEU A 21 -11.51 19.92 -19.30
C LEU A 21 -12.77 20.52 -18.67
N ILE A 22 -12.84 20.56 -17.33
CA ILE A 22 -13.98 21.16 -16.60
C ILE A 22 -14.15 22.62 -17.00
N ALA A 23 -13.07 23.41 -17.03
CA ALA A 23 -13.14 24.82 -17.42
C ALA A 23 -13.69 25.03 -18.84
N GLU A 24 -13.31 24.18 -19.80
CA GLU A 24 -13.86 24.24 -21.16
C GLU A 24 -15.33 23.76 -21.23
N LEU A 25 -15.70 22.76 -20.45
CA LEU A 25 -17.09 22.31 -20.34
C LEU A 25 -18.00 23.39 -19.73
N GLU A 26 -17.51 24.15 -18.75
CA GLU A 26 -18.25 25.26 -18.16
C GLU A 26 -18.53 26.38 -19.16
N LYS A 27 -17.52 26.73 -19.98
CA LYS A 27 -17.71 27.69 -21.10
C LYS A 27 -18.77 27.20 -22.09
N ALA A 28 -18.69 25.94 -22.50
CA ALA A 28 -19.63 25.35 -23.45
C ALA A 28 -21.05 25.24 -22.86
N ALA A 29 -21.19 24.89 -21.59
CA ALA A 29 -22.47 24.84 -20.89
C ALA A 29 -23.13 26.21 -20.80
N ASN A 30 -22.35 27.26 -20.50
CA ASN A 30 -22.82 28.66 -20.50
C ASN A 30 -23.24 29.14 -21.89
N ALA A 31 -22.64 28.58 -22.94
CA ALA A 31 -23.05 28.79 -24.34
C ALA A 31 -24.26 27.95 -24.78
N GLY A 32 -24.88 27.19 -23.86
CA GLY A 32 -26.11 26.42 -24.11
C GLY A 32 -25.89 24.97 -24.52
N CYS A 33 -24.68 24.40 -24.40
CA CYS A 33 -24.42 23.02 -24.74
C CYS A 33 -24.95 22.05 -23.67
N GLU A 34 -26.06 21.35 -23.92
CA GLU A 34 -26.68 20.40 -22.99
C GLU A 34 -25.76 19.23 -22.61
N LYS A 35 -25.00 18.66 -23.56
CA LYS A 35 -24.01 17.60 -23.25
C LYS A 35 -22.94 18.05 -22.29
N SER A 36 -22.50 19.30 -22.35
CA SER A 36 -21.54 19.85 -21.40
C SER A 36 -22.12 19.96 -20.00
N LYS A 37 -23.41 20.32 -19.87
CA LYS A 37 -24.12 20.33 -18.57
C LYS A 37 -24.25 18.94 -17.97
N GLU A 38 -24.55 17.92 -18.78
CA GLU A 38 -24.63 16.53 -18.33
C GLU A 38 -23.28 16.01 -17.80
N VAL A 39 -22.18 16.34 -18.50
CA VAL A 39 -20.83 15.94 -18.07
C VAL A 39 -20.44 16.69 -16.79
N LEU A 40 -20.72 17.98 -16.70
CA LEU A 40 -20.44 18.79 -15.51
C LEU A 40 -21.20 18.33 -14.28
N ALA A 41 -22.41 17.79 -14.44
CA ALA A 41 -23.15 17.17 -13.33
C ALA A 41 -22.39 15.97 -12.70
N LYS A 42 -21.42 15.41 -13.43
CA LYS A 42 -20.57 14.29 -13.01
C LYS A 42 -19.09 14.69 -12.87
N LYS A 43 -18.79 15.98 -12.73
CA LYS A 43 -17.41 16.50 -12.73
C LYS A 43 -16.51 15.86 -11.68
N ASP A 44 -17.07 15.46 -10.54
CA ASP A 44 -16.32 14.81 -9.46
C ASP A 44 -15.75 13.43 -9.84
N TYR A 45 -16.22 12.84 -10.95
CA TYR A 45 -15.71 11.58 -11.51
C TYR A 45 -14.68 11.79 -12.61
N LEU A 46 -14.40 13.01 -13.03
CA LEU A 46 -13.44 13.27 -14.12
C LEU A 46 -11.99 13.11 -13.67
N ALA A 47 -11.67 13.48 -12.43
CA ALA A 47 -10.33 13.22 -11.90
C ALA A 47 -10.17 11.74 -11.52
N LYS A 48 -9.00 11.16 -11.84
CA LYS A 48 -8.65 9.81 -11.38
C LYS A 48 -8.76 9.74 -9.86
N LYS A 49 -9.49 8.76 -9.36
CA LYS A 49 -9.60 8.51 -7.91
C LYS A 49 -8.47 7.61 -7.44
N SER A 50 -7.97 7.94 -6.26
CA SER A 50 -7.03 7.09 -5.53
C SER A 50 -7.84 6.19 -4.59
N VAL A 51 -7.59 4.89 -4.65
CA VAL A 51 -8.26 3.90 -3.80
C VAL A 51 -7.24 3.25 -2.90
N TRP A 52 -7.45 3.36 -1.58
CA TRP A 52 -6.58 2.79 -0.57
C TRP A 52 -7.35 1.88 0.38
N ILE A 53 -6.75 0.73 0.66
CA ILE A 53 -7.19 -0.22 1.68
C ILE A 53 -6.14 -0.24 2.79
N PHE A 54 -6.56 -0.05 4.03
CA PHE A 54 -5.68 -0.11 5.20
C PHE A 54 -6.11 -1.25 6.11
N GLY A 55 -5.16 -2.03 6.61
CA GLY A 55 -5.45 -3.10 7.55
C GLY A 55 -4.22 -3.60 8.29
N GLY A 56 -4.45 -4.35 9.37
CA GLY A 56 -3.41 -5.00 10.17
C GLY A 56 -3.01 -6.37 9.62
N ASP A 57 -1.98 -6.96 10.21
CA ASP A 57 -1.46 -8.27 9.84
C ASP A 57 -2.46 -9.41 10.07
N GLY A 58 -3.21 -9.40 11.16
CA GLY A 58 -4.25 -10.41 11.40
C GLY A 58 -5.31 -10.46 10.30
N TRP A 59 -5.66 -9.31 9.72
CA TRP A 59 -6.49 -9.26 8.52
C TRP A 59 -5.72 -9.77 7.28
N ALA A 60 -4.58 -9.17 6.97
CA ALA A 60 -3.89 -9.40 5.69
C ALA A 60 -3.26 -10.79 5.59
N TYR A 61 -2.72 -11.33 6.68
CA TYR A 61 -2.03 -12.62 6.69
C TYR A 61 -2.98 -13.79 6.98
N ASP A 62 -4.10 -13.55 7.67
CA ASP A 62 -5.00 -14.58 8.18
C ASP A 62 -6.43 -14.45 7.67
N ILE A 63 -7.31 -13.76 8.43
CA ILE A 63 -8.76 -13.82 8.23
C ILE A 63 -9.25 -13.15 6.94
N GLY A 64 -8.55 -12.15 6.45
CA GLY A 64 -8.88 -11.43 5.21
C GLY A 64 -8.00 -11.81 4.02
N PHE A 65 -7.06 -12.76 4.18
CA PHE A 65 -6.08 -13.08 3.14
C PHE A 65 -6.74 -13.48 1.81
N GLY A 66 -7.78 -14.29 1.83
CA GLY A 66 -8.48 -14.69 0.59
C GLY A 66 -9.09 -13.49 -0.16
N GLY A 67 -9.63 -12.50 0.56
CA GLY A 67 -10.11 -11.26 -0.04
C GLY A 67 -8.99 -10.38 -0.56
N LEU A 68 -7.90 -10.25 0.20
CA LEU A 68 -6.70 -9.53 -0.24
C LEU A 68 -6.09 -10.15 -1.50
N ASP A 69 -5.95 -11.47 -1.52
CA ASP A 69 -5.48 -12.23 -2.67
C ASP A 69 -6.32 -11.94 -3.91
N HIS A 70 -7.66 -11.96 -3.77
CA HIS A 70 -8.58 -11.61 -4.85
C HIS A 70 -8.41 -10.17 -5.35
N VAL A 71 -8.23 -9.20 -4.46
CA VAL A 71 -7.98 -7.79 -4.83
C VAL A 71 -6.68 -7.67 -5.62
N LEU A 72 -5.59 -8.32 -5.19
CA LEU A 72 -4.32 -8.31 -5.93
C LEU A 72 -4.45 -9.02 -7.28
N ALA A 73 -5.20 -10.13 -7.31
CA ALA A 73 -5.44 -10.90 -8.54
C ALA A 73 -6.30 -10.16 -9.57
N SER A 74 -7.12 -9.19 -9.15
CA SER A 74 -8.02 -8.45 -10.06
C SER A 74 -7.29 -7.56 -11.06
N GLY A 75 -6.04 -7.17 -10.75
CA GLY A 75 -5.28 -6.22 -11.57
C GLY A 75 -5.77 -4.77 -11.48
N GLU A 76 -6.78 -4.49 -10.65
CA GLU A 76 -7.34 -3.17 -10.47
C GLU A 76 -6.35 -2.21 -9.79
N ASN A 77 -6.45 -0.92 -10.10
CA ASN A 77 -5.60 0.11 -9.53
C ASN A 77 -6.04 0.45 -8.09
N VAL A 78 -5.60 -0.38 -7.15
CA VAL A 78 -5.89 -0.28 -5.71
C VAL A 78 -4.58 -0.38 -4.94
N ASN A 79 -4.38 0.54 -4.01
CA ASN A 79 -3.25 0.53 -3.10
C ASN A 79 -3.66 -0.13 -1.77
N VAL A 80 -2.87 -1.08 -1.31
CA VAL A 80 -3.07 -1.75 -0.02
C VAL A 80 -1.90 -1.42 0.90
N MET A 81 -2.23 -0.91 2.09
CA MET A 81 -1.27 -0.67 3.17
C MET A 81 -1.56 -1.61 4.33
N VAL A 82 -0.62 -2.49 4.62
CA VAL A 82 -0.67 -3.41 5.74
C VAL A 82 0.22 -2.89 6.86
N PHE A 83 -0.35 -2.71 8.06
CA PHE A 83 0.41 -2.45 9.28
C PHE A 83 0.77 -3.79 9.90
N ASP A 84 2.02 -4.20 9.75
CA ASP A 84 2.52 -5.46 10.27
C ASP A 84 2.94 -5.28 11.73
N THR A 85 2.03 -5.62 12.62
CA THR A 85 2.24 -5.60 14.07
C THR A 85 2.69 -6.96 14.61
N GLU A 86 2.90 -7.95 13.72
CA GLU A 86 3.38 -9.31 14.01
C GLU A 86 2.47 -10.14 14.92
N MET A 87 1.32 -9.62 15.32
CA MET A 87 0.31 -10.29 16.13
C MET A 87 -1.06 -9.64 16.00
N TYR A 88 -2.12 -10.33 16.39
CA TYR A 88 -3.45 -9.71 16.53
C TYR A 88 -3.44 -8.67 17.66
N SER A 89 -3.22 -7.42 17.31
CA SER A 89 -3.02 -6.32 18.25
C SER A 89 -4.31 -5.98 19.00
N ASN A 90 -5.41 -5.69 18.29
CA ASN A 90 -6.67 -5.23 18.87
C ASN A 90 -7.32 -6.22 19.84
N THR A 91 -7.13 -7.50 19.61
CA THR A 91 -7.79 -8.56 20.39
C THR A 91 -6.98 -9.05 21.57
N GLY A 92 -5.72 -8.59 21.73
CA GLY A 92 -4.90 -8.83 22.90
C GLY A 92 -3.64 -9.67 22.66
N GLY A 93 -3.03 -9.62 21.48
CA GLY A 93 -1.71 -10.17 21.22
C GLY A 93 -1.69 -11.67 20.90
N GLN A 94 -2.68 -12.15 20.16
CA GLN A 94 -2.68 -13.53 19.66
C GLN A 94 -1.71 -13.70 18.51
N ALA A 95 -1.11 -14.89 18.42
CA ALA A 95 -0.25 -15.25 17.32
C ALA A 95 -1.01 -15.15 15.97
N SER A 96 -0.39 -14.51 14.99
CA SER A 96 -0.85 -14.46 13.59
C SER A 96 0.13 -15.21 12.68
N LYS A 97 -0.18 -15.33 11.40
CA LYS A 97 0.81 -15.80 10.42
C LYS A 97 1.93 -14.80 10.17
N ALA A 98 1.77 -13.56 10.63
CA ALA A 98 2.82 -12.55 10.65
C ALA A 98 3.78 -12.67 11.84
N SER A 99 3.42 -13.42 12.89
CA SER A 99 4.31 -13.65 14.04
C SER A 99 5.52 -14.48 13.63
N ASN A 100 6.69 -14.11 14.13
CA ASN A 100 7.94 -14.79 13.82
C ASN A 100 8.09 -16.14 14.54
N ILE A 101 8.97 -16.97 14.05
CA ILE A 101 9.34 -18.21 14.77
C ILE A 101 9.93 -17.86 16.13
N GLY A 102 9.51 -18.59 17.16
CA GLY A 102 9.94 -18.35 18.56
C GLY A 102 9.26 -17.18 19.26
N GLU A 103 8.43 -16.38 18.55
CA GLU A 103 7.70 -15.27 19.17
C GLU A 103 6.67 -15.77 20.18
N VAL A 104 6.70 -15.21 21.40
CA VAL A 104 5.76 -15.54 22.46
C VAL A 104 4.54 -14.63 22.35
N CYS A 105 3.39 -15.23 22.10
CA CYS A 105 2.11 -14.56 21.92
C CYS A 105 1.00 -15.35 22.64
N GLN A 106 -0.20 -14.76 22.72
CA GLN A 106 -1.38 -15.54 23.07
C GLN A 106 -1.56 -16.69 22.06
N PHE A 107 -1.88 -17.88 22.55
CA PHE A 107 -1.93 -19.16 21.83
C PHE A 107 -0.56 -19.68 21.31
N ALA A 108 0.54 -19.03 21.68
CA ALA A 108 1.89 -19.45 21.41
C ALA A 108 2.80 -19.15 22.63
N ALA A 109 2.40 -19.64 23.81
CA ALA A 109 3.08 -19.33 25.08
C ALA A 109 4.51 -19.91 25.16
N SER A 110 4.78 -20.99 24.42
CA SER A 110 6.13 -21.60 24.31
C SER A 110 6.93 -21.06 23.12
N GLY A 111 6.42 -20.04 22.47
CA GLY A 111 6.95 -19.54 21.20
C GLY A 111 6.28 -20.16 19.99
N LYS A 112 6.09 -19.37 18.92
CA LYS A 112 5.51 -19.87 17.69
C LYS A 112 6.47 -20.86 17.00
N GLU A 113 5.96 -22.03 16.64
CA GLU A 113 6.77 -23.14 16.11
C GLU A 113 7.12 -22.98 14.62
N VAL A 114 6.28 -22.23 13.86
CA VAL A 114 6.44 -22.04 12.40
C VAL A 114 6.84 -20.62 12.06
N GLY A 115 7.56 -20.45 10.96
CA GLY A 115 8.02 -19.16 10.48
C GLY A 115 6.90 -18.21 10.06
N LYS A 116 7.25 -16.94 9.93
CA LYS A 116 6.37 -15.87 9.39
C LYS A 116 6.02 -16.19 7.93
N LYS A 117 4.73 -16.03 7.60
CA LYS A 117 4.26 -16.04 6.21
C LYS A 117 4.85 -14.85 5.46
N SER A 118 5.45 -15.08 4.30
CA SER A 118 5.93 -14.00 3.45
C SER A 118 4.81 -13.49 2.54
N LEU A 119 4.07 -12.48 3.01
CA LEU A 119 3.01 -11.85 2.23
C LEU A 119 3.58 -11.13 1.00
N ALA A 120 4.77 -10.52 1.15
CA ALA A 120 5.45 -9.84 0.06
C ALA A 120 5.80 -10.79 -1.09
N GLU A 121 6.39 -11.97 -0.80
CA GLU A 121 6.73 -12.96 -1.84
C GLU A 121 5.50 -13.51 -2.54
N ILE A 122 4.42 -13.76 -1.80
CA ILE A 122 3.14 -14.19 -2.39
C ILE A 122 2.63 -13.12 -3.36
N ALA A 123 2.62 -11.84 -2.97
CA ALA A 123 2.19 -10.75 -3.84
C ALA A 123 3.11 -10.57 -5.06
N MET A 124 4.44 -10.67 -4.89
CA MET A 124 5.39 -10.62 -6.00
C MET A 124 5.21 -11.76 -7.00
N SER A 125 4.69 -12.91 -6.57
CA SER A 125 4.46 -14.07 -7.46
C SER A 125 3.44 -13.80 -8.57
N TYR A 126 2.56 -12.79 -8.41
CA TYR A 126 1.67 -12.33 -9.48
C TYR A 126 2.42 -11.69 -10.65
N GLY A 127 3.61 -11.15 -10.43
CA GLY A 127 4.46 -10.55 -11.46
C GLY A 127 4.04 -9.15 -11.93
N TYR A 128 2.84 -8.68 -11.55
CA TYR A 128 2.31 -7.36 -11.91
C TYR A 128 1.88 -6.52 -10.68
N VAL A 129 2.06 -7.02 -9.47
CA VAL A 129 1.78 -6.28 -8.23
C VAL A 129 3.02 -5.50 -7.82
N TYR A 130 2.87 -4.17 -7.59
CA TYR A 130 3.92 -3.39 -6.95
C TYR A 130 3.98 -3.79 -5.47
N VAL A 131 5.15 -4.13 -4.97
CA VAL A 131 5.32 -4.59 -3.57
C VAL A 131 6.43 -3.82 -2.89
N ALA A 132 6.20 -3.37 -1.65
CA ALA A 132 7.23 -2.74 -0.87
C ALA A 132 7.13 -3.07 0.62
N GLN A 133 8.28 -3.06 1.29
CA GLN A 133 8.37 -3.06 2.75
C GLN A 133 9.01 -1.75 3.23
N ILE A 134 8.38 -1.13 4.22
CA ILE A 134 8.80 0.14 4.79
C ILE A 134 8.85 0.10 6.31
N ALA A 135 9.59 1.02 6.90
CA ALA A 135 9.60 1.31 8.33
C ALA A 135 9.81 2.82 8.51
N LEU A 136 8.74 3.55 8.87
CA LEU A 136 8.73 5.01 8.91
C LEU A 136 9.84 5.56 9.82
N GLY A 137 9.98 4.99 11.01
CA GLY A 137 10.98 5.41 11.98
C GLY A 137 12.42 5.17 11.53
N ALA A 138 12.65 4.18 10.66
CA ALA A 138 13.98 3.89 10.12
C ALA A 138 14.34 4.80 8.94
N ASN A 139 13.40 5.02 8.01
CA ASN A 139 13.63 5.86 6.84
C ASN A 139 12.33 6.48 6.33
N MET A 140 12.00 7.66 6.85
CA MET A 140 10.80 8.42 6.47
C MET A 140 10.82 8.82 4.98
N ALA A 141 11.96 9.24 4.46
CA ALA A 141 12.07 9.64 3.06
C ALA A 141 11.81 8.48 2.10
N ASN A 142 12.30 7.27 2.44
CA ASN A 142 11.98 6.06 1.68
C ASN A 142 10.50 5.73 1.75
N ALA A 143 9.87 5.82 2.93
CA ALA A 143 8.45 5.55 3.09
C ALA A 143 7.58 6.49 2.22
N VAL A 144 7.87 7.80 2.22
CA VAL A 144 7.18 8.78 1.38
C VAL A 144 7.38 8.48 -0.11
N LYS A 145 8.62 8.14 -0.52
CA LYS A 145 8.93 7.76 -1.90
C LYS A 145 8.12 6.52 -2.34
N VAL A 146 8.11 5.48 -1.53
CA VAL A 146 7.37 4.22 -1.81
C VAL A 146 5.87 4.48 -1.95
N ILE A 147 5.28 5.27 -1.05
CA ILE A 147 3.85 5.64 -1.13
C ILE A 147 3.56 6.39 -2.44
N ALA A 148 4.43 7.34 -2.82
CA ALA A 148 4.28 8.08 -4.07
C ALA A 148 4.46 7.20 -5.32
N GLU A 149 5.37 6.22 -5.27
CA GLU A 149 5.56 5.25 -6.34
C GLU A 149 4.35 4.32 -6.49
N ALA A 150 3.80 3.82 -5.37
CA ALA A 150 2.60 3.00 -5.36
C ALA A 150 1.38 3.76 -5.93
N GLU A 151 1.19 5.01 -5.53
CA GLU A 151 0.13 5.87 -6.07
C GLU A 151 0.28 6.15 -7.57
N ALA A 152 1.51 6.23 -8.06
CA ALA A 152 1.80 6.45 -9.48
C ALA A 152 1.74 5.15 -10.30
N TYR A 153 1.80 3.98 -9.66
CA TYR A 153 1.74 2.69 -10.35
C TYR A 153 0.33 2.41 -10.85
N ASN A 154 0.21 2.03 -12.12
CA ASN A 154 -1.08 1.70 -12.73
C ASN A 154 -1.38 0.21 -12.59
N GLY A 155 -1.81 -0.20 -11.43
CA GLY A 155 -2.12 -1.58 -11.05
C GLY A 155 -2.21 -1.75 -9.54
N PRO A 156 -2.40 -2.97 -9.04
CA PRO A 156 -2.47 -3.21 -7.61
C PRO A 156 -1.11 -3.01 -6.95
N SER A 157 -1.12 -2.37 -5.77
CA SER A 157 0.07 -2.15 -4.95
C SER A 157 -0.13 -2.72 -3.56
N LEU A 158 0.92 -3.33 -3.01
CA LEU A 158 0.97 -3.79 -1.62
C LEU A 158 2.17 -3.18 -0.90
N ILE A 159 1.90 -2.38 0.11
CA ILE A 159 2.93 -1.82 0.99
C ILE A 159 2.77 -2.48 2.37
N ILE A 160 3.84 -3.03 2.91
CA ILE A 160 3.88 -3.64 4.24
C ILE A 160 4.75 -2.76 5.12
N GLY A 161 4.14 -2.11 6.11
CA GLY A 161 4.82 -1.24 7.06
C GLY A 161 5.05 -1.94 8.39
N TYR A 162 6.29 -2.01 8.85
CA TYR A 162 6.59 -2.47 10.20
C TYR A 162 5.99 -1.51 11.24
N ALA A 163 5.18 -2.04 12.13
CA ALA A 163 4.44 -1.28 13.13
C ALA A 163 4.59 -1.93 14.50
N PRO A 164 5.62 -1.57 15.30
CA PRO A 164 5.73 -2.05 16.66
C PRO A 164 4.45 -1.80 17.46
N CYS A 165 4.00 -2.82 18.19
CA CYS A 165 2.79 -2.77 18.99
C CYS A 165 3.14 -2.71 20.48
N GLU A 166 2.29 -2.09 21.31
CA GLU A 166 2.44 -2.06 22.78
C GLU A 166 2.53 -3.46 23.38
N LEU A 167 1.87 -4.44 22.76
CA LEU A 167 1.87 -5.84 23.20
C LEU A 167 3.22 -6.54 23.02
N HIS A 168 4.14 -5.97 22.23
CA HIS A 168 5.54 -6.41 22.16
C HIS A 168 6.35 -6.02 23.42
N GLY A 169 5.80 -5.21 24.31
CA GLY A 169 6.51 -4.73 25.50
C GLY A 169 7.66 -3.79 25.15
N VAL A 170 7.45 -2.83 24.27
CA VAL A 170 8.46 -1.84 23.85
C VAL A 170 9.06 -1.15 25.08
N LYS A 171 10.37 -1.35 25.30
CA LYS A 171 11.07 -0.81 26.45
C LYS A 171 11.03 0.72 26.45
N GLY A 172 10.51 1.32 27.51
CA GLY A 172 10.31 2.76 27.61
C GLY A 172 8.96 3.25 27.08
N GLY A 173 8.13 2.36 26.51
CA GLY A 173 6.78 2.67 26.02
C GLY A 173 6.73 3.01 24.52
N MET A 174 5.53 3.23 24.00
CA MET A 174 5.27 3.41 22.56
C MET A 174 5.85 4.69 21.96
N ASN A 175 6.23 5.67 22.76
CA ASN A 175 6.99 6.85 22.30
C ASN A 175 8.37 6.49 21.71
N HIS A 176 8.87 5.28 21.99
CA HIS A 176 10.10 4.72 21.42
C HIS A 176 9.87 3.81 20.19
N CYS A 177 8.64 3.68 19.70
CA CYS A 177 8.33 2.79 18.58
C CYS A 177 9.15 3.08 17.32
N GLN A 178 9.46 4.33 17.04
CA GLN A 178 10.30 4.69 15.89
C GLN A 178 11.76 4.28 16.08
N ASP A 179 12.27 4.29 17.31
CA ASP A 179 13.61 3.79 17.60
C ASP A 179 13.69 2.27 17.46
N GLU A 180 12.61 1.55 17.83
CA GLU A 180 12.51 0.10 17.57
C GLU A 180 12.48 -0.20 16.07
N MET A 181 11.78 0.59 15.24
CA MET A 181 11.85 0.46 13.78
C MET A 181 13.27 0.61 13.24
N LYS A 182 14.04 1.60 13.75
CA LYS A 182 15.45 1.79 13.37
C LYS A 182 16.30 0.59 13.74
N LYS A 183 16.13 0.07 14.96
CA LYS A 183 16.87 -1.11 15.45
C LYS A 183 16.53 -2.35 14.62
N ALA A 184 15.27 -2.57 14.30
CA ALA A 184 14.81 -3.68 13.48
C ALA A 184 15.46 -3.68 12.09
N VAL A 185 15.53 -2.52 11.44
CA VAL A 185 16.18 -2.37 10.14
C VAL A 185 17.70 -2.52 10.27
N ALA A 186 18.33 -1.88 11.26
CA ALA A 186 19.77 -1.96 11.46
C ALA A 186 20.25 -3.38 11.79
N ALA A 187 19.44 -4.17 12.47
CA ALA A 187 19.71 -5.57 12.79
C ALA A 187 19.42 -6.56 11.65
N GLY A 188 18.87 -6.10 10.52
CA GLY A 188 18.41 -6.99 9.45
C GLY A 188 17.14 -7.79 9.80
N TYR A 189 16.46 -7.43 10.88
CA TYR A 189 15.19 -8.04 11.28
C TYR A 189 14.05 -7.64 10.34
N TRP A 190 14.05 -6.39 9.88
CA TRP A 190 13.12 -5.87 8.89
C TRP A 190 13.88 -5.28 7.69
N ASN A 191 13.56 -5.76 6.49
CA ASN A 191 14.23 -5.31 5.27
C ASN A 191 13.39 -4.24 4.56
N LEU A 192 14.03 -3.14 4.18
CA LEU A 192 13.42 -2.11 3.34
C LEU A 192 13.66 -2.45 1.88
N PHE A 193 12.62 -2.55 1.08
CA PHE A 193 12.74 -2.73 -0.37
C PHE A 193 11.47 -2.28 -1.09
N SER A 194 11.58 -2.04 -2.39
CA SER A 194 10.45 -2.00 -3.31
C SER A 194 10.71 -2.90 -4.53
N PHE A 195 9.65 -3.53 -5.02
CA PHE A 195 9.60 -4.29 -6.25
C PHE A 195 8.61 -3.62 -7.20
N ASN A 196 9.11 -3.06 -8.30
CA ASN A 196 8.31 -2.39 -9.31
C ASN A 196 8.28 -3.21 -10.61
N PRO A 197 7.16 -3.90 -10.92
CA PRO A 197 7.05 -4.71 -12.13
C PRO A 197 7.21 -3.93 -13.43
N ALA A 198 6.90 -2.63 -13.45
CA ALA A 198 7.06 -1.79 -14.63
C ALA A 198 8.53 -1.71 -15.07
N LEU A 199 9.46 -1.67 -14.13
CA LEU A 199 10.90 -1.68 -14.45
C LEU A 199 11.35 -2.98 -15.12
N LYS A 200 10.75 -4.11 -14.72
CA LYS A 200 11.01 -5.41 -15.35
C LYS A 200 10.58 -5.41 -16.83
N ALA A 201 9.45 -4.79 -17.14
CA ALA A 201 8.99 -4.65 -18.52
C ALA A 201 9.94 -3.79 -19.37
N GLU A 202 10.68 -2.87 -18.74
CA GLU A 202 11.72 -2.04 -19.37
C GLU A 202 13.10 -2.73 -19.44
N GLY A 203 13.22 -3.98 -19.00
CA GLY A 203 14.49 -4.71 -18.92
C GLY A 203 15.41 -4.23 -17.78
N LYS A 204 14.89 -3.48 -16.81
CA LYS A 204 15.61 -2.97 -15.65
C LYS A 204 15.43 -3.87 -14.43
N ASN A 205 16.29 -3.72 -13.43
CA ASN A 205 16.12 -4.38 -12.15
C ASN A 205 14.84 -3.87 -11.47
N PRO A 206 13.85 -4.73 -11.19
CA PRO A 206 12.63 -4.32 -10.52
C PRO A 206 12.81 -3.99 -9.03
N PHE A 207 13.92 -4.43 -8.40
CA PHE A 207 14.19 -4.22 -7.00
C PHE A 207 14.98 -2.92 -6.74
N THR A 208 14.54 -2.20 -5.71
CA THR A 208 15.30 -1.13 -5.04
C THR A 208 15.43 -1.51 -3.56
N LEU A 209 16.66 -1.47 -3.04
CA LEU A 209 17.00 -1.76 -1.64
C LEU A 209 17.32 -0.47 -0.90
#